data_922dc3d0ffe813e5291e38fc7373ae82
#
_entry.id   922dc3d0ffe813e5291e38fc7373ae82
#
_cell.length_a   1.000
_cell.length_b   1.000
_cell.length_c   1.000
_cell.angle_alpha   90.00
_cell.angle_beta   90.00
_cell.angle_gamma   90.00
#
_symmetry.space_group_name_H-M   'P 1'
#
loop_
_entity.id
_entity.type
_entity.pdbx_description
1 polymer ?
#
loop_
_entity_poly.entity_id
_entity_poly.type
_entity_poly.pdbx_seq_one_letter_code
_entity_poly.pdbx_strand_id
1 'polypeptide(L)'
;MLKFIGRHRPSFLAVLLVANLTVLVLPVVGTYVLYRLYEGTHLVRSTEGDLIAQGAILSAAYTTSFSRILASESDRRAYGVPVNEKWRQVRDPETEPFRPIKPRLNKLRDDVYLPAPNSTTGYEPDPIAIQVGRDIQPALIEAKVVTLTGIRIVDFNGTVVATSGTQLGESIANREDVQQALEGRYTSLLRQRVTDSTPTQLGQLGRRGRVRVFVNLPIILDDRVLGVVVLSRTPPKGFEAIKELPR
;
A
#
# COMPACT_ATOMS: atom_id res chain seq x y z
N MET A 1 30.59 61.42 6.83
CA MET A 1 29.79 61.60 5.59
C MET A 1 28.72 60.53 5.59
N LEU A 2 27.59 60.72 6.29
CA LEU A 2 26.49 59.77 6.40
C LEU A 2 25.53 60.01 5.25
N LYS A 3 25.43 59.04 4.31
CA LYS A 3 24.47 59.05 3.23
C LYS A 3 23.07 58.84 3.81
N PHE A 4 22.23 59.84 3.76
CA PHE A 4 20.78 59.77 3.99
C PHE A 4 20.18 58.74 3.01
N ILE A 5 19.74 57.59 3.55
CA ILE A 5 18.88 56.64 2.84
C ILE A 5 17.51 57.30 2.74
N GLY A 6 17.18 57.84 1.59
CA GLY A 6 15.89 58.46 1.32
C GLY A 6 14.76 57.42 1.55
N ARG A 7 13.94 57.70 2.52
CA ARG A 7 12.75 56.94 2.88
C ARG A 7 11.70 57.13 1.78
N HIS A 8 11.77 56.31 0.72
CA HIS A 8 10.72 56.29 -0.29
C HIS A 8 9.38 55.94 0.39
N ARG A 9 8.52 56.96 0.52
CA ARG A 9 7.12 56.71 0.92
C ARG A 9 6.42 56.06 -0.28
N PRO A 10 5.88 54.83 -0.13
CA PRO A 10 5.17 54.16 -1.23
C PRO A 10 3.97 55.04 -1.62
N SER A 11 3.71 55.16 -2.93
CA SER A 11 2.52 55.92 -3.39
C SER A 11 1.23 55.18 -2.91
N PHE A 12 0.15 55.90 -2.65
CA PHE A 12 -1.13 55.34 -2.26
C PHE A 12 -1.60 54.23 -3.21
N LEU A 13 -1.39 54.44 -4.51
CA LEU A 13 -1.67 53.44 -5.54
C LEU A 13 -0.86 52.15 -5.38
N ALA A 14 0.44 52.28 -5.04
CA ALA A 14 1.29 51.08 -4.82
C ALA A 14 0.81 50.29 -3.61
N VAL A 15 0.43 50.95 -2.52
CA VAL A 15 -0.11 50.28 -1.31
C VAL A 15 -1.42 49.59 -1.62
N LEU A 16 -2.34 50.25 -2.37
CA LEU A 16 -3.62 49.68 -2.77
C LEU A 16 -3.44 48.46 -3.68
N LEU A 17 -2.50 48.52 -4.63
CA LEU A 17 -2.18 47.42 -5.54
C LEU A 17 -1.59 46.23 -4.81
N VAL A 18 -0.67 46.46 -3.88
CA VAL A 18 -0.10 45.36 -3.04
C VAL A 18 -1.17 44.75 -2.16
N ALA A 19 -2.06 45.52 -1.55
CA ALA A 19 -3.13 45.00 -0.73
C ALA A 19 -4.09 44.13 -1.53
N ASN A 20 -4.54 44.58 -2.71
CA ASN A 20 -5.39 43.77 -3.60
C ASN A 20 -4.67 42.49 -4.08
N LEU A 21 -3.41 42.59 -4.46
CA LEU A 21 -2.62 41.42 -4.86
C LEU A 21 -2.47 40.40 -3.73
N THR A 22 -2.26 40.86 -2.49
CA THR A 22 -2.17 40.01 -1.31
C THR A 22 -3.49 39.26 -1.04
N VAL A 23 -4.62 39.98 -1.11
CA VAL A 23 -5.96 39.38 -0.94
C VAL A 23 -6.26 38.34 -2.01
N LEU A 24 -5.72 38.51 -3.23
CA LEU A 24 -5.92 37.54 -4.32
C LEU A 24 -4.97 36.35 -4.21
N VAL A 25 -3.68 36.57 -3.94
CA VAL A 25 -2.63 35.54 -3.98
C VAL A 25 -2.69 34.65 -2.73
N LEU A 26 -2.95 35.23 -1.56
CA LEU A 26 -2.89 34.49 -0.30
C LEU A 26 -3.90 33.31 -0.24
N PRO A 27 -5.18 33.47 -0.65
CA PRO A 27 -6.12 32.35 -0.71
C PRO A 27 -5.71 31.26 -1.72
N VAL A 28 -5.17 31.68 -2.87
CA VAL A 28 -4.72 30.72 -3.91
C VAL A 28 -3.55 29.88 -3.38
N VAL A 29 -2.55 30.50 -2.75
CA VAL A 29 -1.43 29.80 -2.13
C VAL A 29 -1.90 28.92 -0.98
N GLY A 30 -2.79 29.43 -0.12
CA GLY A 30 -3.36 28.67 0.99
C GLY A 30 -4.12 27.43 0.50
N THR A 31 -4.98 27.59 -0.48
CA THR A 31 -5.71 26.46 -1.09
C THR A 31 -4.77 25.45 -1.72
N TYR A 32 -3.72 25.90 -2.42
CA TYR A 32 -2.70 25.00 -2.99
C TYR A 32 -1.96 24.20 -1.91
N VAL A 33 -1.56 24.86 -0.82
CA VAL A 33 -0.88 24.18 0.31
C VAL A 33 -1.80 23.17 0.97
N LEU A 34 -3.06 23.54 1.26
CA LEU A 34 -4.06 22.63 1.82
C LEU A 34 -4.30 21.43 0.91
N TYR A 35 -4.41 21.67 -0.40
CA TYR A 35 -4.57 20.61 -1.39
C TYR A 35 -3.37 19.63 -1.38
N ARG A 36 -2.15 20.15 -1.32
CA ARG A 36 -0.92 19.33 -1.25
C ARG A 36 -0.85 18.50 0.04
N LEU A 37 -1.23 19.09 1.16
CA LEU A 37 -1.30 18.38 2.45
C LEU A 37 -2.37 17.27 2.42
N TYR A 38 -3.54 17.56 1.87
CA TYR A 38 -4.64 16.61 1.73
C TYR A 38 -4.23 15.43 0.83
N GLU A 39 -3.72 15.71 -0.38
CA GLU A 39 -3.27 14.67 -1.32
C GLU A 39 -2.16 13.79 -0.72
N GLY A 40 -1.17 14.40 -0.07
CA GLY A 40 -0.03 13.69 0.49
C GLY A 40 -0.35 12.82 1.71
N THR A 41 -1.36 13.18 2.47
CA THR A 41 -1.66 12.53 3.75
C THR A 41 -2.94 11.67 3.68
N HIS A 42 -4.04 12.26 3.27
CA HIS A 42 -5.34 11.58 3.31
C HIS A 42 -5.50 10.50 2.25
N LEU A 43 -5.18 10.79 1.00
CA LEU A 43 -5.36 9.82 -0.09
C LEU A 43 -4.44 8.61 0.05
N VAL A 44 -3.21 8.84 0.50
CA VAL A 44 -2.26 7.74 0.74
C VAL A 44 -2.73 6.87 1.90
N ARG A 45 -3.14 7.46 3.03
CA ARG A 45 -3.65 6.72 4.20
C ARG A 45 -4.96 5.99 3.90
N SER A 46 -5.88 6.62 3.18
CA SER A 46 -7.12 5.95 2.76
C SER A 46 -6.80 4.75 1.89
N THR A 47 -5.90 4.90 0.91
CA THR A 47 -5.47 3.79 0.07
C THR A 47 -4.80 2.68 0.88
N GLU A 48 -3.95 3.02 1.85
CA GLU A 48 -3.33 2.06 2.76
C GLU A 48 -4.40 1.32 3.58
N GLY A 49 -5.38 2.05 4.14
CA GLY A 49 -6.49 1.47 4.89
C GLY A 49 -7.33 0.49 4.08
N ASP A 50 -7.66 0.86 2.84
CA ASP A 50 -8.37 -0.03 1.91
C ASP A 50 -7.57 -1.31 1.61
N LEU A 51 -6.25 -1.18 1.43
CA LEU A 51 -5.37 -2.32 1.19
C LEU A 51 -5.24 -3.21 2.43
N ILE A 52 -5.18 -2.64 3.64
CA ILE A 52 -5.19 -3.41 4.89
C ILE A 52 -6.48 -4.23 5.01
N ALA A 53 -7.64 -3.60 4.75
CA ALA A 53 -8.93 -4.29 4.82
C ALA A 53 -9.03 -5.43 3.79
N GLN A 54 -8.62 -5.18 2.54
CA GLN A 54 -8.55 -6.21 1.51
C GLN A 54 -7.58 -7.34 1.89
N GLY A 55 -6.40 -6.99 2.42
CA GLY A 55 -5.40 -7.95 2.87
C GLY A 55 -5.90 -8.84 3.99
N ALA A 56 -6.64 -8.29 4.95
CA ALA A 56 -7.22 -9.05 6.05
C ALA A 56 -8.26 -10.08 5.55
N ILE A 57 -9.13 -9.68 4.61
CA ILE A 57 -10.12 -10.59 4.00
C ILE A 57 -9.40 -11.70 3.22
N LEU A 58 -8.38 -11.37 2.43
CA LEU A 58 -7.62 -12.35 1.66
C LEU A 58 -6.81 -13.30 2.56
N SER A 59 -6.25 -12.80 3.67
CA SER A 59 -5.58 -13.62 4.67
C SER A 59 -6.55 -14.61 5.30
N ALA A 60 -7.77 -14.19 5.68
CA ALA A 60 -8.81 -15.05 6.20
C ALA A 60 -9.28 -16.10 5.17
N ALA A 61 -9.44 -15.72 3.90
CA ALA A 61 -9.78 -16.64 2.82
C ALA A 61 -8.69 -17.70 2.62
N TYR A 62 -7.41 -17.28 2.66
CA TYR A 62 -6.28 -18.20 2.57
C TYR A 62 -6.26 -19.21 3.73
N THR A 63 -6.35 -18.74 4.96
CA THR A 63 -6.36 -19.63 6.15
C THR A 63 -7.55 -20.58 6.16
N THR A 64 -8.71 -20.15 5.65
CA THR A 64 -9.89 -21.02 5.52
C THR A 64 -9.65 -22.12 4.48
N SER A 65 -9.15 -21.79 3.30
CA SER A 65 -8.81 -22.76 2.26
C SER A 65 -7.69 -23.70 2.72
N PHE A 66 -6.64 -23.16 3.36
CA PHE A 66 -5.55 -23.92 3.94
C PHE A 66 -6.06 -24.96 4.97
N SER A 67 -6.91 -24.55 5.90
CA SER A 67 -7.48 -25.45 6.93
C SER A 67 -8.38 -26.54 6.36
N ARG A 68 -8.97 -26.32 5.19
CA ARG A 68 -9.76 -27.31 4.46
C ARG A 68 -8.86 -28.34 3.78
N ILE A 69 -7.76 -27.90 3.17
CA ILE A 69 -6.81 -28.77 2.47
C ILE A 69 -6.03 -29.61 3.50
N LEU A 70 -5.53 -28.97 4.54
CA LEU A 70 -4.76 -29.62 5.61
C LEU A 70 -5.66 -29.86 6.82
N ALA A 71 -6.46 -30.94 6.76
CA ALA A 71 -7.46 -31.24 7.78
C ALA A 71 -6.87 -31.62 9.14
N SER A 72 -5.66 -32.24 9.16
CA SER A 72 -4.97 -32.64 10.37
C SER A 72 -4.45 -31.43 11.15
N GLU A 73 -4.83 -31.31 12.42
CA GLU A 73 -4.39 -30.21 13.29
C GLU A 73 -2.88 -30.27 13.57
N SER A 74 -2.31 -31.46 13.73
CA SER A 74 -0.87 -31.67 13.94
C SER A 74 -0.06 -31.15 12.76
N ASP A 75 -0.52 -31.43 11.54
CA ASP A 75 0.18 -31.03 10.31
C ASP A 75 0.07 -29.51 10.10
N ARG A 76 -1.10 -28.92 10.43
CA ARG A 76 -1.26 -27.45 10.38
C ARG A 76 -0.30 -26.74 11.33
N ARG A 77 -0.13 -27.25 12.57
CA ARG A 77 0.81 -26.67 13.54
C ARG A 77 2.29 -26.84 13.15
N ALA A 78 2.61 -27.83 12.33
CA ALA A 78 3.95 -28.06 11.82
C ALA A 78 4.28 -27.21 10.57
N TYR A 79 3.27 -26.75 9.84
CA TYR A 79 3.41 -26.05 8.57
C TYR A 79 3.80 -24.56 8.72
N GLY A 80 4.54 -24.03 7.74
CA GLY A 80 4.96 -22.63 7.70
C GLY A 80 6.20 -22.35 8.57
N VAL A 81 6.54 -21.09 8.74
CA VAL A 81 7.70 -20.60 9.51
C VAL A 81 7.21 -19.96 10.82
N PRO A 82 7.86 -20.23 11.97
CA PRO A 82 7.52 -19.56 13.22
C PRO A 82 7.61 -18.03 13.07
N VAL A 83 6.67 -17.30 13.67
CA VAL A 83 6.76 -15.85 13.76
C VAL A 83 8.02 -15.48 14.53
N ASN A 84 8.82 -14.56 14.01
CA ASN A 84 10.01 -14.07 14.69
C ASN A 84 9.62 -13.46 16.06
N GLU A 85 10.33 -13.87 17.13
CA GLU A 85 10.05 -13.45 18.50
C GLU A 85 9.96 -11.92 18.65
N LYS A 86 10.77 -11.18 17.89
CA LYS A 86 10.76 -9.71 17.85
C LYS A 86 9.40 -9.14 17.42
N TRP A 87 8.63 -9.87 16.62
CA TRP A 87 7.33 -9.45 16.09
C TRP A 87 6.16 -10.21 16.72
N ARG A 88 6.48 -11.22 17.56
CA ARG A 88 5.49 -11.99 18.29
C ARG A 88 4.79 -11.08 19.28
N GLN A 89 3.53 -10.84 19.06
CA GLN A 89 2.70 -10.12 20.02
C GLN A 89 2.17 -11.13 21.03
N VAL A 90 2.78 -11.15 22.22
CA VAL A 90 2.23 -11.87 23.36
C VAL A 90 0.97 -11.14 23.79
N ARG A 91 -0.18 -11.64 23.45
CA ARG A 91 -1.49 -11.12 23.81
C ARG A 91 -2.34 -12.22 24.36
N ASP A 92 -3.10 -11.87 25.38
CA ASP A 92 -4.16 -12.71 25.86
C ASP A 92 -5.38 -12.60 24.91
N PRO A 93 -5.75 -13.68 24.18
CA PRO A 93 -6.90 -13.66 23.26
C PRO A 93 -8.22 -13.31 23.94
N GLU A 94 -8.36 -13.58 25.24
CA GLU A 94 -9.59 -13.32 26.00
C GLU A 94 -9.74 -11.83 26.34
N THR A 95 -8.66 -11.14 26.66
CA THR A 95 -8.67 -9.72 27.04
C THR A 95 -8.48 -8.77 25.88
N GLU A 96 -7.71 -9.17 24.84
CA GLU A 96 -7.42 -8.34 23.67
C GLU A 96 -7.67 -9.09 22.34
N PRO A 97 -8.94 -9.38 21.97
CA PRO A 97 -9.27 -10.14 20.77
C PRO A 97 -9.01 -9.36 19.47
N PHE A 98 -8.96 -8.02 19.51
CA PHE A 98 -8.81 -7.18 18.31
C PHE A 98 -7.37 -6.77 18.05
N ARG A 99 -6.95 -6.86 16.79
CA ARG A 99 -5.60 -6.46 16.32
C ARG A 99 -5.69 -5.42 15.20
N PRO A 100 -6.16 -4.19 15.47
CA PRO A 100 -6.33 -3.20 14.44
C PRO A 100 -4.97 -2.69 13.92
N ILE A 101 -4.75 -2.82 12.61
CA ILE A 101 -3.61 -2.21 11.93
C ILE A 101 -4.03 -0.80 11.50
N LYS A 102 -3.35 0.22 12.01
CA LYS A 102 -3.64 1.61 11.68
C LYS A 102 -2.83 2.07 10.46
N PRO A 103 -3.47 2.65 9.43
CA PRO A 103 -2.76 3.28 8.32
C PRO A 103 -1.86 4.42 8.82
N ARG A 104 -0.59 4.47 8.36
CA ARG A 104 0.41 5.42 8.85
C ARG A 104 1.16 6.16 7.76
N LEU A 105 1.07 5.70 6.51
CA LEU A 105 1.82 6.28 5.41
C LEU A 105 1.50 7.76 5.18
N ASN A 106 2.55 8.51 4.88
CA ASN A 106 2.46 9.92 4.57
C ASN A 106 3.47 10.29 3.48
N LYS A 107 3.01 10.62 2.29
CA LYS A 107 3.86 10.97 1.14
C LYS A 107 4.80 12.16 1.38
N LEU A 108 4.50 13.01 2.38
CA LEU A 108 5.31 14.18 2.71
C LEU A 108 6.42 13.88 3.71
N ARG A 109 6.35 12.75 4.42
CA ARG A 109 7.30 12.37 5.49
C ARG A 109 8.04 11.09 5.18
N ASP A 110 7.36 10.13 4.52
CA ASP A 110 7.93 8.82 4.26
C ASP A 110 8.69 8.82 2.95
N ASP A 111 9.77 8.08 2.90
CA ASP A 111 10.58 7.91 1.71
C ASP A 111 9.80 7.19 0.62
N VAL A 112 10.00 7.66 -0.61
CA VAL A 112 9.48 6.99 -1.80
C VAL A 112 10.61 6.17 -2.39
N TYR A 113 10.57 4.87 -2.16
CA TYR A 113 11.57 3.92 -2.64
C TYR A 113 11.55 3.81 -4.16
N LEU A 114 12.65 3.35 -4.72
CA LEU A 114 12.74 2.98 -6.13
C LEU A 114 11.72 1.89 -6.48
N PRO A 115 11.44 1.64 -7.77
CA PRO A 115 10.63 0.52 -8.19
C PRO A 115 11.10 -0.78 -7.53
N ALA A 116 10.15 -1.68 -7.26
CA ALA A 116 10.50 -2.97 -6.67
C ALA A 116 11.49 -3.72 -7.56
N PRO A 117 12.49 -4.42 -6.99
CA PRO A 117 13.37 -5.27 -7.77
C PRO A 117 12.57 -6.33 -8.53
N ASN A 118 13.10 -6.77 -9.66
CA ASN A 118 12.48 -7.81 -10.43
C ASN A 118 12.35 -9.09 -9.59
N SER A 119 11.30 -9.85 -9.85
CA SER A 119 11.14 -11.20 -9.33
C SER A 119 12.23 -12.12 -9.90
N THR A 120 12.55 -13.16 -9.15
CA THR A 120 13.50 -14.19 -9.55
C THR A 120 12.79 -15.48 -9.89
N THR A 121 13.34 -16.24 -10.81
CA THR A 121 12.89 -17.59 -11.16
C THR A 121 13.78 -18.64 -10.47
N GLY A 122 13.29 -19.88 -10.29
CA GLY A 122 14.11 -20.99 -9.83
C GLY A 122 13.82 -21.49 -8.40
N TYR A 123 12.81 -20.94 -7.74
CA TYR A 123 12.32 -21.52 -6.49
C TYR A 123 11.06 -22.33 -6.75
N GLU A 124 11.05 -23.58 -6.26
CA GLU A 124 9.85 -24.41 -6.32
C GLU A 124 8.90 -23.98 -5.19
N PRO A 125 7.68 -23.58 -5.52
CA PRO A 125 6.70 -23.18 -4.51
C PRO A 125 6.22 -24.41 -3.73
N ASP A 126 5.80 -24.19 -2.47
CA ASP A 126 5.27 -25.25 -1.63
C ASP A 126 4.00 -25.87 -2.23
N PRO A 127 3.88 -27.21 -2.29
CA PRO A 127 2.73 -27.89 -2.92
C PRO A 127 1.39 -27.59 -2.29
N ILE A 128 1.32 -27.41 -0.95
CA ILE A 128 0.10 -27.07 -0.24
C ILE A 128 -0.28 -25.63 -0.56
N ALA A 129 0.70 -24.72 -0.52
CA ALA A 129 0.48 -23.32 -0.88
C ALA A 129 0.01 -23.14 -2.34
N ILE A 130 0.50 -23.96 -3.28
CA ILE A 130 0.00 -24.00 -4.67
C ILE A 130 -1.48 -24.38 -4.70
N GLN A 131 -1.86 -25.39 -3.92
CA GLN A 131 -3.24 -25.87 -3.91
C GLN A 131 -4.18 -24.81 -3.35
N VAL A 132 -3.81 -24.19 -2.21
CA VAL A 132 -4.55 -23.05 -1.65
C VAL A 132 -4.61 -21.89 -2.64
N GLY A 133 -3.47 -21.58 -3.29
CA GLY A 133 -3.38 -20.52 -4.29
C GLY A 133 -4.35 -20.73 -5.45
N ARG A 134 -4.49 -21.94 -5.95
CA ARG A 134 -5.45 -22.30 -7.03
C ARG A 134 -6.89 -22.05 -6.62
N ASP A 135 -7.25 -22.38 -5.38
CA ASP A 135 -8.62 -22.18 -4.87
C ASP A 135 -9.01 -20.69 -4.84
N ILE A 136 -8.08 -19.82 -4.47
CA ILE A 136 -8.36 -18.38 -4.31
C ILE A 136 -8.03 -17.55 -5.55
N GLN A 137 -7.29 -18.09 -6.52
CA GLN A 137 -6.87 -17.39 -7.74
C GLN A 137 -8.01 -16.71 -8.50
N PRO A 138 -9.18 -17.35 -8.73
CA PRO A 138 -10.29 -16.71 -9.43
C PRO A 138 -10.78 -15.44 -8.71
N ALA A 139 -10.89 -15.50 -7.37
CA ALA A 139 -11.33 -14.35 -6.58
C ALA A 139 -10.36 -13.16 -6.66
N LEU A 140 -9.04 -13.41 -6.78
CA LEU A 140 -8.05 -12.34 -6.96
C LEU A 140 -8.21 -11.62 -8.29
N ILE A 141 -8.52 -12.37 -9.34
CA ILE A 141 -8.72 -11.82 -10.69
C ILE A 141 -9.95 -10.91 -10.71
N GLU A 142 -11.07 -11.39 -10.19
CA GLU A 142 -12.31 -10.63 -10.08
C GLU A 142 -12.15 -9.39 -9.18
N ALA A 143 -11.50 -9.54 -8.02
CA ALA A 143 -11.22 -8.43 -7.13
C ALA A 143 -10.41 -7.32 -7.82
N LYS A 144 -9.45 -7.67 -8.67
CA LYS A 144 -8.66 -6.69 -9.44
C LYS A 144 -9.51 -5.87 -10.39
N VAL A 145 -10.52 -6.48 -11.02
CA VAL A 145 -11.41 -5.78 -11.98
C VAL A 145 -12.11 -4.62 -11.30
N VAL A 146 -12.58 -4.84 -10.06
CA VAL A 146 -13.34 -3.84 -9.30
C VAL A 146 -12.40 -2.85 -8.58
N THR A 147 -11.39 -3.36 -7.87
CA THR A 147 -10.58 -2.54 -6.94
C THR A 147 -9.36 -1.93 -7.61
N LEU A 148 -8.96 -2.45 -8.78
CA LEU A 148 -7.75 -2.05 -9.50
C LEU A 148 -6.47 -2.25 -8.67
N THR A 149 -6.54 -3.12 -7.67
CA THR A 149 -5.43 -3.50 -6.80
C THR A 149 -4.61 -4.61 -7.44
N GLY A 150 -3.31 -4.44 -7.49
CA GLY A 150 -2.40 -5.54 -7.79
C GLY A 150 -2.28 -6.44 -6.57
N ILE A 151 -2.67 -7.70 -6.69
CA ILE A 151 -2.71 -8.67 -5.60
C ILE A 151 -1.75 -9.81 -5.92
N ARG A 152 -0.92 -10.19 -4.96
CA ARG A 152 -0.09 -11.40 -4.98
C ARG A 152 -0.18 -12.07 -3.62
N ILE A 153 -0.20 -13.38 -3.61
CA ILE A 153 -0.02 -14.16 -2.40
C ILE A 153 1.21 -15.01 -2.60
N VAL A 154 2.11 -14.93 -1.65
CA VAL A 154 3.34 -15.73 -1.64
C VAL A 154 3.27 -16.74 -0.52
N ASP A 155 3.94 -17.88 -0.73
CA ASP A 155 4.16 -18.88 0.31
C ASP A 155 5.19 -18.39 1.34
N PHE A 156 5.49 -19.20 2.34
CA PHE A 156 6.47 -18.88 3.38
C PHE A 156 7.92 -18.80 2.86
N ASN A 157 8.19 -19.24 1.61
CA ASN A 157 9.48 -19.09 0.92
C ASN A 157 9.54 -17.80 0.08
N GLY A 158 8.42 -17.07 -0.05
CA GLY A 158 8.32 -15.86 -0.85
C GLY A 158 8.05 -16.09 -2.33
N THR A 159 7.61 -17.29 -2.72
CA THR A 159 7.21 -17.63 -4.09
C THR A 159 5.73 -17.33 -4.31
N VAL A 160 5.39 -16.71 -5.42
CA VAL A 160 4.01 -16.31 -5.76
C VAL A 160 3.18 -17.52 -6.12
N VAL A 161 2.21 -17.86 -5.27
CA VAL A 161 1.29 -19.00 -5.44
C VAL A 161 -0.09 -18.60 -5.97
N ALA A 162 -0.45 -17.30 -5.84
CA ALA A 162 -1.64 -16.74 -6.46
C ALA A 162 -1.43 -15.26 -6.80
N THR A 163 -1.97 -14.81 -7.94
CA THR A 163 -1.78 -13.42 -8.37
C THR A 163 -2.92 -12.93 -9.27
N SER A 164 -3.23 -11.66 -9.16
CA SER A 164 -4.09 -10.96 -10.14
C SER A 164 -3.31 -10.46 -11.37
N GLY A 165 -2.02 -10.79 -11.49
CA GLY A 165 -1.10 -10.43 -12.57
C GLY A 165 -0.50 -11.64 -13.29
N THR A 166 0.76 -11.49 -13.75
CA THR A 166 1.45 -12.49 -14.59
C THR A 166 2.60 -13.22 -13.87
N GLN A 167 2.91 -12.87 -12.62
CA GLN A 167 4.10 -13.33 -11.91
C GLN A 167 3.88 -14.62 -11.09
N LEU A 168 3.01 -15.51 -11.54
CA LEU A 168 2.77 -16.79 -10.87
C LEU A 168 4.03 -17.68 -10.93
N GLY A 169 4.44 -18.26 -9.82
CA GLY A 169 5.64 -19.11 -9.71
C GLY A 169 6.96 -18.34 -9.61
N GLU A 170 6.95 -17.01 -9.66
CA GLU A 170 8.15 -16.20 -9.47
C GLU A 170 8.36 -15.89 -7.99
N SER A 171 9.63 -15.82 -7.55
CA SER A 171 9.97 -15.42 -6.18
C SER A 171 10.15 -13.90 -6.06
N ILE A 172 9.58 -13.34 -5.01
CA ILE A 172 9.77 -11.95 -4.60
C ILE A 172 10.38 -11.85 -3.19
N ALA A 173 10.99 -12.93 -2.72
CA ALA A 173 11.68 -12.98 -1.44
C ALA A 173 12.89 -12.03 -1.36
N ASN A 174 13.40 -11.54 -2.50
CA ASN A 174 14.47 -10.56 -2.58
C ASN A 174 14.04 -9.13 -2.18
N ARG A 175 12.77 -8.92 -1.86
CA ARG A 175 12.24 -7.61 -1.42
C ARG A 175 12.26 -7.53 0.10
N GLU A 176 12.94 -6.54 0.64
CA GLU A 176 13.07 -6.35 2.08
C GLU A 176 11.71 -6.24 2.80
N ASP A 177 10.76 -5.54 2.20
CA ASP A 177 9.40 -5.39 2.72
C ASP A 177 8.65 -6.74 2.80
N VAL A 178 8.89 -7.63 1.84
CA VAL A 178 8.33 -8.99 1.83
C VAL A 178 9.05 -9.88 2.84
N GLN A 179 10.38 -9.78 2.96
CA GLN A 179 11.16 -10.53 3.96
C GLN A 179 10.68 -10.22 5.38
N GLN A 180 10.50 -8.94 5.70
CA GLN A 180 9.97 -8.54 7.01
C GLN A 180 8.56 -9.10 7.25
N ALA A 181 7.74 -9.20 6.20
CA ALA A 181 6.41 -9.78 6.32
C ALA A 181 6.45 -11.30 6.47
N LEU A 182 7.41 -12.00 5.86
CA LEU A 182 7.67 -13.43 6.07
C LEU A 182 8.16 -13.73 7.49
N GLU A 183 8.75 -12.76 8.19
CA GLU A 183 9.06 -12.86 9.62
C GLU A 183 7.84 -12.62 10.54
N GLY A 184 6.68 -12.28 9.99
CA GLY A 184 5.44 -12.00 10.73
C GLY A 184 5.16 -10.52 11.00
N ARG A 185 5.94 -9.59 10.41
CA ARG A 185 5.75 -8.16 10.58
C ARG A 185 4.90 -7.55 9.45
N TYR A 186 3.82 -6.86 9.80
CA TYR A 186 3.14 -5.98 8.83
C TYR A 186 4.08 -4.90 8.30
N THR A 187 4.11 -4.72 6.97
CA THR A 187 4.88 -3.65 6.33
C THR A 187 4.03 -2.86 5.33
N SER A 188 4.25 -1.57 5.30
CA SER A 188 3.69 -0.67 4.29
C SER A 188 4.72 0.35 3.84
N LEU A 189 4.75 0.66 2.54
CA LEU A 189 5.70 1.61 1.98
C LEU A 189 5.21 2.22 0.66
N LEU A 190 5.88 3.29 0.26
CA LEU A 190 5.68 3.98 -1.00
C LEU A 190 6.79 3.63 -1.98
N ARG A 191 6.44 3.24 -3.22
CA ARG A 191 7.42 3.04 -4.29
C ARG A 191 7.07 3.86 -5.51
N GLN A 192 8.08 4.21 -6.28
CA GLN A 192 7.90 4.79 -7.61
C GLN A 192 7.22 3.78 -8.53
N ARG A 193 6.31 4.27 -9.36
CA ARG A 193 5.68 3.45 -10.38
C ARG A 193 6.56 3.35 -11.61
N VAL A 194 6.84 2.14 -12.07
CA VAL A 194 7.36 1.89 -13.41
C VAL A 194 6.24 2.11 -14.41
N THR A 195 6.44 2.96 -15.40
CA THR A 195 5.46 3.24 -16.45
C THR A 195 5.96 2.58 -17.73
N ASP A 196 5.72 1.29 -17.88
CA ASP A 196 6.13 0.52 -19.07
C ASP A 196 5.08 0.52 -20.19
N SER A 197 3.96 1.21 -20.01
CA SER A 197 2.90 1.25 -21.01
C SER A 197 2.44 2.65 -21.32
N THR A 198 2.44 3.00 -22.59
CA THR A 198 1.67 4.12 -23.15
C THR A 198 0.22 4.02 -22.66
N PRO A 199 -0.36 5.09 -22.11
CA PRO A 199 -1.75 5.07 -21.64
C PRO A 199 -2.69 4.97 -22.82
N THR A 200 -3.22 3.79 -23.06
CA THR A 200 -4.03 3.46 -24.24
C THR A 200 -5.52 3.79 -24.07
N GLN A 201 -5.98 4.18 -22.87
CA GLN A 201 -7.40 4.45 -22.64
C GLN A 201 -7.63 5.66 -21.71
N LEU A 202 -8.60 6.49 -22.08
CA LEU A 202 -9.07 7.68 -21.34
C LEU A 202 -9.49 7.39 -19.88
N GLY A 203 -10.02 6.18 -19.59
CA GLY A 203 -10.37 5.74 -18.22
C GLY A 203 -9.18 5.52 -17.27
N GLN A 204 -7.95 5.52 -17.78
CA GLN A 204 -6.74 5.38 -16.95
C GLN A 204 -6.15 6.72 -16.51
N LEU A 205 -6.76 7.85 -16.86
CA LEU A 205 -6.29 9.18 -16.48
C LEU A 205 -6.15 9.37 -14.98
N GLY A 206 -7.01 8.73 -14.17
CA GLY A 206 -6.96 8.74 -12.72
C GLY A 206 -5.75 8.06 -12.10
N ARG A 207 -5.10 7.14 -12.83
CA ARG A 207 -3.98 6.34 -12.33
C ARG A 207 -2.60 6.87 -12.69
N ARG A 208 -2.46 8.10 -13.15
CA ARG A 208 -1.18 8.73 -13.50
C ARG A 208 -0.32 9.14 -12.29
N GLY A 209 -0.62 8.67 -11.08
CA GLY A 209 0.22 8.88 -9.91
C GLY A 209 1.62 8.27 -10.09
N ARG A 210 2.66 9.04 -9.75
CA ARG A 210 4.06 8.58 -9.81
C ARG A 210 4.41 7.62 -8.66
N VAL A 211 3.55 7.52 -7.66
CA VAL A 211 3.78 6.77 -6.43
C VAL A 211 2.71 5.69 -6.28
N ARG A 212 3.11 4.53 -5.82
CA ARG A 212 2.26 3.38 -5.52
C ARG A 212 2.40 3.00 -4.06
N VAL A 213 1.29 2.75 -3.40
CA VAL A 213 1.23 2.21 -2.04
C VAL A 213 1.39 0.69 -2.13
N PHE A 214 2.27 0.14 -1.31
CA PHE A 214 2.44 -1.29 -1.10
C PHE A 214 2.09 -1.61 0.34
N VAL A 215 1.39 -2.73 0.52
CA VAL A 215 1.02 -3.30 1.81
C VAL A 215 1.34 -4.79 1.76
N ASN A 216 2.12 -5.26 2.71
CA ASN A 216 2.45 -6.66 2.87
C ASN A 216 1.91 -7.12 4.23
N LEU A 217 0.91 -7.99 4.21
CA LEU A 217 0.25 -8.52 5.37
C LEU A 217 0.63 -9.99 5.55
N PRO A 218 1.30 -10.38 6.65
CA PRO A 218 1.60 -11.77 6.92
C PRO A 218 0.31 -12.56 7.17
N ILE A 219 0.23 -13.75 6.62
CA ILE A 219 -0.83 -14.74 6.88
C ILE A 219 -0.36 -15.58 8.04
N ILE A 220 -0.92 -15.34 9.22
CA ILE A 220 -0.50 -16.00 10.45
C ILE A 220 -1.61 -16.92 10.96
N LEU A 221 -1.24 -18.17 11.26
CA LEU A 221 -2.08 -19.16 11.92
C LEU A 221 -1.22 -19.89 12.97
N ASP A 222 -1.72 -20.02 14.21
CA ASP A 222 -1.05 -20.72 15.30
C ASP A 222 0.42 -20.27 15.52
N ASP A 223 0.66 -18.96 15.54
CA ASP A 223 1.98 -18.33 15.66
C ASP A 223 2.98 -18.71 14.55
N ARG A 224 2.48 -19.15 13.40
CA ARG A 224 3.29 -19.46 12.22
C ARG A 224 2.85 -18.64 11.02
N VAL A 225 3.82 -18.20 10.24
CA VAL A 225 3.60 -17.52 8.96
C VAL A 225 3.42 -18.56 7.88
N LEU A 226 2.25 -18.61 7.29
CA LEU A 226 1.92 -19.49 6.15
C LEU A 226 2.33 -18.86 4.82
N GLY A 227 2.43 -17.54 4.78
CA GLY A 227 2.74 -16.77 3.59
C GLY A 227 2.46 -15.28 3.81
N VAL A 228 2.45 -14.51 2.72
CA VAL A 228 2.19 -13.07 2.77
C VAL A 228 1.23 -12.64 1.67
N VAL A 229 0.25 -11.81 2.01
CA VAL A 229 -0.57 -11.09 1.03
C VAL A 229 0.14 -9.78 0.68
N VAL A 230 0.55 -9.64 -0.57
CA VAL A 230 1.23 -8.47 -1.12
C VAL A 230 0.26 -7.69 -2.00
N LEU A 231 -0.11 -6.51 -1.55
CA LEU A 231 -1.07 -5.63 -2.21
C LEU A 231 -0.39 -4.37 -2.71
N SER A 232 -0.84 -3.87 -3.85
CA SER A 232 -0.32 -2.62 -4.36
C SER A 232 -1.36 -1.85 -5.17
N ARG A 233 -1.50 -0.55 -4.89
CA ARG A 233 -2.45 0.34 -5.57
C ARG A 233 -1.86 1.74 -5.71
N THR A 234 -2.20 2.41 -6.82
CA THR A 234 -1.88 3.82 -6.99
C THR A 234 -3.00 4.65 -6.35
N PRO A 235 -2.70 5.55 -5.42
CA PRO A 235 -3.71 6.44 -4.86
C PRO A 235 -4.40 7.25 -5.96
N PRO A 236 -5.72 7.53 -5.84
CA PRO A 236 -6.40 8.43 -6.76
C PRO A 236 -5.76 9.82 -6.69
N LYS A 237 -5.85 10.61 -7.76
CA LYS A 237 -5.46 12.02 -7.68
C LYS A 237 -6.55 12.81 -6.95
N GLY A 238 -6.14 13.73 -6.09
CA GLY A 238 -7.07 14.50 -5.26
C GLY A 238 -8.17 15.21 -6.04
N PHE A 239 -7.91 15.68 -7.26
CA PHE A 239 -8.91 16.32 -8.10
C PHE A 239 -9.98 15.35 -8.64
N GLU A 240 -9.66 14.09 -8.80
CA GLU A 240 -10.61 13.06 -9.24
C GLU A 240 -11.46 12.54 -8.08
N ALA A 241 -10.88 12.46 -6.88
CA ALA A 241 -11.61 12.11 -5.67
C ALA A 241 -12.73 13.12 -5.33
N ILE A 242 -12.55 14.40 -5.70
CA ILE A 242 -13.57 15.45 -5.50
C ILE A 242 -14.74 15.28 -6.49
N LYS A 243 -14.51 14.76 -7.69
CA LYS A 243 -15.56 14.53 -8.71
C LYS A 243 -16.49 13.37 -8.37
N GLU A 244 -16.02 12.42 -7.56
CA GLU A 244 -16.77 11.22 -7.15
C GLU A 244 -17.55 11.40 -5.84
N LEU A 245 -17.47 12.58 -5.20
CA LEU A 245 -18.32 12.88 -4.06
C LEU A 245 -19.79 12.86 -4.50
N PRO A 246 -20.63 12.03 -3.86
CA PRO A 246 -22.08 12.00 -4.18
C PRO A 246 -22.66 13.39 -3.95
N ARG A 247 -23.43 13.87 -4.94
CA ARG A 247 -24.19 15.11 -4.88
C ARG A 247 -25.39 14.94 -3.97
#